data_25d4178965730a8f3d549a049d82e315
#
_entry.id   25d4178965730a8f3d549a049d82e315
#
_cell.length_a   1.000
_cell.length_b   1.000
_cell.length_c   1.000
_cell.angle_alpha   90.00
_cell.angle_beta   90.00
_cell.angle_gamma   90.00
#
_symmetry.space_group_name_H-M   'P 1'
#
loop_
_entity.id
_entity.type
_entity.pdbx_description
1 polymer ?
#
loop_
_entity_poly.entity_id
_entity_poly.type
_entity_poly.pdbx_seq_one_letter_code
_entity_poly.pdbx_strand_id
1 'polypeptide(L)'
;MSADDGIDKLITRIGADLQRLEDHLKHNGDKRCKVRFPRGFLRTAQHFRARYWFIRDANLKRNVAYSLILSDFYRWVLNRTDLWGTPREMIIKEAVCLIGAVAESVTKDAMKPHCGAHTGYKKRTAKMLELRIIEPDLQAQLDALWDWRNNEHLFMLADWEYGKYDLRHYNAAILTLRHLRESVEKWAITQ
;
A
#
# COMPACT_ATOMS: atom_id res chain seq x y z
N MET A 1 13.80 -23.48 28.95
CA MET A 1 13.54 -23.24 27.51
C MET A 1 12.65 -22.02 27.42
N SER A 2 13.15 -20.88 26.93
CA SER A 2 12.33 -19.68 26.79
C SER A 2 11.32 -19.85 25.67
N ALA A 3 10.23 -19.07 25.70
CA ALA A 3 9.22 -19.07 24.61
C ALA A 3 9.86 -18.69 23.25
N ASP A 4 10.94 -17.90 23.27
CA ASP A 4 11.71 -17.49 22.08
C ASP A 4 12.41 -18.67 21.41
N ASP A 5 13.04 -19.61 22.16
CA ASP A 5 13.68 -20.80 21.58
C ASP A 5 12.72 -21.67 20.76
N GLY A 6 11.42 -21.63 21.09
CA GLY A 6 10.39 -22.39 20.39
C GLY A 6 10.00 -21.75 19.05
N ILE A 7 9.95 -20.42 19.00
CA ILE A 7 9.60 -19.66 17.78
C ILE A 7 10.71 -19.75 16.75
N ASP A 8 11.98 -19.57 17.15
CA ASP A 8 13.12 -19.66 16.23
C ASP A 8 13.24 -21.03 15.57
N LYS A 9 13.06 -22.11 16.35
CA LYS A 9 13.01 -23.46 15.81
C LYS A 9 11.86 -23.66 14.84
N LEU A 10 10.71 -23.09 15.13
CA LEU A 10 9.52 -23.15 14.24
C LEU A 10 9.79 -22.41 12.92
N ILE A 11 10.36 -21.20 12.97
CA ILE A 11 10.71 -20.41 11.79
C ILE A 11 11.72 -21.16 10.93
N THR A 12 12.79 -21.69 11.53
CA THR A 12 13.82 -22.48 10.84
C THR A 12 13.22 -23.70 10.15
N ARG A 13 12.33 -24.43 10.84
CA ARG A 13 11.63 -25.58 10.27
C ARG A 13 10.74 -25.20 9.10
N ILE A 14 9.93 -24.15 9.23
CA ILE A 14 9.06 -23.66 8.15
C ILE A 14 9.90 -23.27 6.93
N GLY A 15 11.00 -22.56 7.11
CA GLY A 15 11.92 -22.19 6.02
C GLY A 15 12.48 -23.43 5.31
N ALA A 16 12.94 -24.43 6.06
CA ALA A 16 13.45 -25.68 5.49
C ALA A 16 12.36 -26.48 4.74
N ASP A 17 11.13 -26.52 5.27
CA ASP A 17 10.03 -27.24 4.63
C ASP A 17 9.55 -26.50 3.36
N LEU A 18 9.58 -25.17 3.34
CA LEU A 18 9.31 -24.35 2.14
C LEU A 18 10.37 -24.58 1.06
N GLN A 19 11.65 -24.66 1.42
CA GLN A 19 12.72 -24.95 0.47
C GLN A 19 12.60 -26.36 -0.11
N ARG A 20 12.27 -27.35 0.70
CA ARG A 20 12.01 -28.73 0.20
C ARG A 20 10.84 -28.78 -0.77
N LEU A 21 9.77 -28.01 -0.47
CA LEU A 21 8.62 -27.92 -1.38
C LEU A 21 9.03 -27.31 -2.71
N GLU A 22 9.79 -26.21 -2.71
CA GLU A 22 10.29 -25.53 -3.91
C GLU A 22 11.18 -26.47 -4.75
N ASP A 23 12.10 -27.18 -4.11
CA ASP A 23 12.98 -28.13 -4.79
C ASP A 23 12.18 -29.29 -5.42
N HIS A 24 11.14 -29.78 -4.77
CA HIS A 24 10.24 -30.77 -5.32
C HIS A 24 9.48 -30.24 -6.55
N LEU A 25 8.95 -29.02 -6.47
CA LEU A 25 8.16 -28.40 -7.52
C LEU A 25 8.97 -28.10 -8.79
N LYS A 26 10.25 -27.72 -8.64
CA LYS A 26 11.17 -27.52 -9.78
C LYS A 26 11.29 -28.75 -10.66
N HIS A 27 11.27 -29.93 -10.06
CA HIS A 27 11.49 -31.21 -10.77
C HIS A 27 10.17 -31.86 -11.23
N ASN A 28 9.09 -31.73 -10.48
CA ASN A 28 7.85 -32.47 -10.69
C ASN A 28 6.69 -31.64 -11.25
N GLY A 29 6.80 -30.31 -11.26
CA GLY A 29 5.82 -29.42 -11.91
C GLY A 29 4.37 -29.53 -11.42
N ASP A 30 4.13 -30.04 -10.19
CA ASP A 30 2.77 -30.24 -9.69
C ASP A 30 2.12 -28.89 -9.31
N LYS A 31 1.29 -28.38 -10.22
CA LYS A 31 0.56 -27.11 -10.06
C LYS A 31 -0.49 -27.12 -8.93
N ARG A 32 -0.78 -28.27 -8.35
CA ARG A 32 -1.78 -28.41 -7.25
C ARG A 32 -1.17 -28.09 -5.89
N CYS A 33 0.15 -28.13 -5.76
CA CYS A 33 0.86 -27.84 -4.53
C CYS A 33 0.88 -26.33 -4.27
N LYS A 34 0.03 -25.85 -3.37
CA LYS A 34 -0.01 -24.47 -2.93
C LYS A 34 0.05 -24.38 -1.42
N VAL A 35 1.00 -23.63 -0.90
CA VAL A 35 1.04 -23.29 0.53
C VAL A 35 -0.14 -22.39 0.86
N ARG A 36 -0.86 -22.73 1.93
CA ARG A 36 -1.98 -21.91 2.39
C ARG A 36 -1.46 -20.61 3.00
N PHE A 37 -1.93 -19.49 2.50
CA PHE A 37 -1.66 -18.18 3.11
C PHE A 37 -2.24 -18.12 4.54
N PRO A 38 -1.51 -17.54 5.53
CA PRO A 38 -1.99 -17.46 6.90
C PRO A 38 -3.32 -16.70 7.02
N ARG A 39 -4.27 -17.28 7.78
CA ARG A 39 -5.56 -16.62 8.04
C ARG A 39 -5.41 -15.54 9.12
N GLY A 40 -6.28 -14.53 9.08
CA GLY A 40 -6.37 -13.51 10.12
C GLY A 40 -5.43 -12.32 9.93
N PHE A 41 -4.49 -12.37 8.98
CA PHE A 41 -3.60 -11.24 8.71
C PHE A 41 -4.22 -10.22 7.76
N LEU A 42 -4.79 -10.67 6.64
CA LEU A 42 -5.42 -9.78 5.67
C LEU A 42 -6.77 -9.32 6.20
N ARG A 43 -6.96 -8.01 6.25
CA ARG A 43 -8.25 -7.40 6.60
C ARG A 43 -9.25 -7.59 5.47
N THR A 44 -10.53 -7.58 5.79
CA THR A 44 -11.59 -7.80 4.80
C THR A 44 -11.90 -6.53 4.00
N ALA A 45 -12.48 -6.69 2.80
CA ALA A 45 -13.00 -5.57 2.03
C ALA A 45 -14.08 -4.78 2.80
N GLN A 46 -14.88 -5.47 3.63
CA GLN A 46 -15.87 -4.82 4.49
C GLN A 46 -15.22 -3.90 5.52
N HIS A 47 -14.12 -4.34 6.16
CA HIS A 47 -13.34 -3.52 7.09
C HIS A 47 -12.87 -2.22 6.41
N PHE A 48 -12.29 -2.32 5.22
CA PHE A 48 -11.81 -1.12 4.53
C PHE A 48 -12.94 -0.23 4.04
N ARG A 49 -14.04 -0.79 3.52
CA ARG A 49 -15.21 0.00 3.13
C ARG A 49 -15.82 0.77 4.31
N ALA A 50 -15.84 0.18 5.49
CA ALA A 50 -16.27 0.86 6.71
C ALA A 50 -15.33 2.03 7.08
N ARG A 51 -14.01 1.85 6.95
CA ARG A 51 -13.02 2.92 7.23
C ARG A 51 -12.99 4.05 6.21
N TYR A 52 -13.44 3.80 4.97
CA TYR A 52 -13.52 4.77 3.90
C TYR A 52 -14.99 5.07 3.54
N TRP A 53 -15.84 5.12 4.58
CA TRP A 53 -17.27 5.34 4.44
C TRP A 53 -17.62 6.63 3.69
N PHE A 54 -16.81 7.67 3.82
CA PHE A 54 -16.96 8.99 3.23
C PHE A 54 -16.78 8.99 1.69
N ILE A 55 -16.18 8.00 1.08
CA ILE A 55 -16.14 7.86 -0.39
C ILE A 55 -17.56 7.62 -0.88
N ARG A 56 -18.06 8.53 -1.72
CA ARG A 56 -19.45 8.51 -2.21
C ARG A 56 -19.66 7.49 -3.32
N ASP A 57 -18.70 7.39 -4.25
CA ASP A 57 -18.76 6.41 -5.34
C ASP A 57 -18.56 4.98 -4.83
N ALA A 58 -19.59 4.14 -5.00
CA ALA A 58 -19.58 2.75 -4.49
C ALA A 58 -18.54 1.87 -5.17
N ASN A 59 -18.26 2.09 -6.48
CA ASN A 59 -17.26 1.33 -7.21
C ASN A 59 -15.87 1.73 -6.77
N LEU A 60 -15.61 3.03 -6.64
CA LEU A 60 -14.35 3.55 -6.13
C LEU A 60 -14.08 3.04 -4.71
N LYS A 61 -15.08 3.06 -3.81
CA LYS A 61 -14.97 2.53 -2.45
C LYS A 61 -14.57 1.05 -2.43
N ARG A 62 -15.13 0.24 -3.34
CA ARG A 62 -14.76 -1.17 -3.49
C ARG A 62 -13.33 -1.33 -3.99
N ASN A 63 -12.94 -0.57 -5.02
CA ASN A 63 -11.59 -0.63 -5.60
C ASN A 63 -10.53 -0.19 -4.59
N VAL A 64 -10.77 0.88 -3.84
CA VAL A 64 -9.90 1.31 -2.71
C VAL A 64 -9.78 0.19 -1.68
N ALA A 65 -10.88 -0.48 -1.31
CA ALA A 65 -10.84 -1.59 -0.37
C ALA A 65 -9.99 -2.78 -0.88
N TYR A 66 -10.08 -3.10 -2.17
CA TYR A 66 -9.29 -4.18 -2.78
C TYR A 66 -7.79 -3.82 -2.84
N SER A 67 -7.47 -2.58 -3.19
CA SER A 67 -6.09 -2.07 -3.16
C SER A 67 -5.49 -2.13 -1.75
N LEU A 68 -6.27 -1.84 -0.72
CA LEU A 68 -5.82 -1.91 0.67
C LEU A 68 -5.65 -3.35 1.18
N ILE A 69 -6.40 -4.33 0.65
CA ILE A 69 -6.15 -5.75 0.90
C ILE A 69 -4.78 -6.15 0.30
N LEU A 70 -4.48 -5.70 -0.92
CA LEU A 70 -3.18 -5.94 -1.55
C LEU A 70 -2.04 -5.27 -0.76
N SER A 71 -2.28 -4.06 -0.23
CA SER A 71 -1.33 -3.40 0.68
C SER A 71 -1.07 -4.21 1.95
N ASP A 72 -2.08 -4.88 2.52
CA ASP A 72 -1.89 -5.81 3.65
C ASP A 72 -1.02 -7.00 3.27
N PHE A 73 -1.18 -7.53 2.05
CA PHE A 73 -0.34 -8.60 1.55
C PHE A 73 1.13 -8.16 1.41
N TYR A 74 1.41 -7.01 0.80
CA TYR A 74 2.77 -6.47 0.73
C TYR A 74 3.37 -6.27 2.12
N ARG A 75 2.60 -5.73 3.07
CA ARG A 75 3.03 -5.58 4.46
C ARG A 75 3.38 -6.91 5.11
N TRP A 76 2.61 -7.97 4.83
CA TRP A 76 2.90 -9.29 5.34
C TRP A 76 4.23 -9.81 4.78
N VAL A 77 4.43 -9.74 3.47
CA VAL A 77 5.67 -10.16 2.83
C VAL A 77 6.87 -9.42 3.43
N LEU A 78 6.81 -8.09 3.49
CA LEU A 78 7.91 -7.25 3.98
C LEU A 78 8.26 -7.47 5.46
N ASN A 79 7.28 -7.85 6.30
CA ASN A 79 7.47 -7.99 7.74
C ASN A 79 7.62 -9.46 8.21
N ARG A 80 7.31 -10.43 7.36
CA ARG A 80 7.22 -11.85 7.77
C ARG A 80 8.05 -12.79 6.91
N THR A 81 8.77 -12.25 5.94
CA THR A 81 9.73 -13.01 5.14
C THR A 81 11.08 -12.30 5.18
N ASP A 82 12.14 -13.05 4.98
CA ASP A 82 13.52 -12.56 4.87
C ASP A 82 13.90 -12.15 3.44
N LEU A 83 12.89 -11.81 2.63
CA LEU A 83 13.11 -11.35 1.26
C LEU A 83 14.08 -10.15 1.25
N TRP A 84 15.12 -10.24 0.43
CA TRP A 84 16.18 -9.23 0.34
C TRP A 84 16.54 -8.91 -1.13
N GLY A 85 17.37 -7.87 -1.33
CA GLY A 85 17.84 -7.44 -2.64
C GLY A 85 16.73 -6.85 -3.51
N THR A 86 16.90 -6.96 -4.83
CA THR A 86 15.99 -6.38 -5.83
C THR A 86 14.51 -6.77 -5.64
N PRO A 87 14.14 -8.04 -5.39
CA PRO A 87 12.75 -8.40 -5.17
C PRO A 87 12.10 -7.63 -4.01
N ARG A 88 12.83 -7.43 -2.91
CA ARG A 88 12.34 -6.66 -1.76
C ARG A 88 12.09 -5.20 -2.13
N GLU A 89 13.02 -4.57 -2.83
CA GLU A 89 12.90 -3.17 -3.25
C GLU A 89 11.74 -2.98 -4.22
N MET A 90 11.57 -3.89 -5.17
CA MET A 90 10.44 -3.84 -6.11
C MET A 90 9.10 -3.99 -5.40
N ILE A 91 8.98 -4.86 -4.40
CA ILE A 91 7.77 -4.94 -3.58
C ILE A 91 7.53 -3.63 -2.81
N ILE A 92 8.57 -2.99 -2.29
CA ILE A 92 8.44 -1.68 -1.62
C ILE A 92 7.95 -0.63 -2.62
N LYS A 93 8.54 -0.55 -3.81
CA LYS A 93 8.11 0.35 -4.87
C LYS A 93 6.63 0.17 -5.19
N GLU A 94 6.22 -1.06 -5.53
CA GLU A 94 4.83 -1.38 -5.87
C GLU A 94 3.86 -1.03 -4.72
N ALA A 95 4.27 -1.28 -3.47
CA ALA A 95 3.47 -0.91 -2.30
C ALA A 95 3.31 0.61 -2.17
N VAL A 96 4.37 1.41 -2.43
CA VAL A 96 4.33 2.88 -2.43
C VAL A 96 3.43 3.37 -3.57
N CYS A 97 3.59 2.85 -4.79
CA CYS A 97 2.77 3.22 -5.95
C CYS A 97 1.29 2.91 -5.71
N LEU A 98 0.97 1.75 -5.14
CA LEU A 98 -0.40 1.37 -4.76
C LEU A 98 -1.01 2.36 -3.76
N ILE A 99 -0.27 2.72 -2.72
CA ILE A 99 -0.73 3.70 -1.71
C ILE A 99 -0.92 5.08 -2.36
N GLY A 100 -0.03 5.50 -3.25
CA GLY A 100 -0.15 6.74 -4.02
C GLY A 100 -1.42 6.76 -4.88
N ALA A 101 -1.75 5.65 -5.56
CA ALA A 101 -2.98 5.52 -6.35
C ALA A 101 -4.25 5.57 -5.48
N VAL A 102 -4.21 5.00 -4.27
CA VAL A 102 -5.30 5.14 -3.29
C VAL A 102 -5.45 6.59 -2.84
N ALA A 103 -4.35 7.28 -2.51
CA ALA A 103 -4.37 8.69 -2.11
C ALA A 103 -4.91 9.59 -3.23
N GLU A 104 -4.50 9.34 -4.49
CA GLU A 104 -5.05 10.03 -5.66
C GLU A 104 -6.57 9.86 -5.75
N SER A 105 -7.05 8.64 -5.59
CA SER A 105 -8.46 8.30 -5.68
C SER A 105 -9.28 8.97 -4.57
N VAL A 106 -8.79 8.97 -3.35
CA VAL A 106 -9.41 9.64 -2.19
C VAL A 106 -9.48 11.15 -2.40
N THR A 107 -8.37 11.78 -2.82
CA THR A 107 -8.35 13.24 -3.08
C THR A 107 -9.27 13.62 -4.24
N LYS A 108 -9.36 12.79 -5.28
CA LYS A 108 -10.23 13.03 -6.43
C LYS A 108 -11.71 12.97 -6.07
N ASP A 109 -12.12 11.98 -5.27
CA ASP A 109 -13.50 11.85 -4.79
C ASP A 109 -13.88 13.00 -3.85
N ALA A 110 -13.02 13.31 -2.87
CA ALA A 110 -13.24 14.40 -1.93
C ALA A 110 -13.36 15.75 -2.61
N MET A 111 -12.52 16.02 -3.62
CA MET A 111 -12.49 17.30 -4.34
C MET A 111 -13.44 17.39 -5.53
N LYS A 112 -14.21 16.35 -5.83
CA LYS A 112 -15.16 16.34 -6.95
C LYS A 112 -16.14 17.54 -6.98
N PRO A 113 -16.66 18.04 -5.82
CA PRO A 113 -17.51 19.23 -5.80
C PRO A 113 -16.76 20.55 -6.04
N HIS A 114 -15.45 20.59 -5.85
CA HIS A 114 -14.63 21.80 -5.80
C HIS A 114 -13.64 21.91 -6.96
N CYS A 115 -13.43 20.84 -7.72
CA CYS A 115 -12.46 20.75 -8.79
C CYS A 115 -13.07 20.13 -10.05
N GLY A 116 -12.66 20.62 -11.21
CA GLY A 116 -13.04 20.00 -12.50
C GLY A 116 -12.44 18.60 -12.67
N ALA A 117 -13.05 17.79 -13.54
CA ALA A 117 -12.66 16.39 -13.76
C ALA A 117 -11.18 16.21 -14.18
N HIS A 118 -10.61 17.20 -14.86
CA HIS A 118 -9.23 17.18 -15.37
C HIS A 118 -8.22 17.92 -14.47
N THR A 119 -8.63 18.34 -13.26
CA THR A 119 -7.72 19.00 -12.33
C THR A 119 -6.60 18.03 -11.90
N GLY A 120 -5.35 18.43 -12.13
CA GLY A 120 -4.17 17.64 -11.75
C GLY A 120 -4.06 17.43 -10.24
N TYR A 121 -3.30 16.40 -9.82
CA TYR A 121 -3.20 15.99 -8.42
C TYR A 121 -2.72 17.12 -7.49
N LYS A 122 -1.59 17.76 -7.80
CA LYS A 122 -1.02 18.85 -6.98
C LYS A 122 -1.95 20.08 -6.88
N LYS A 123 -2.79 20.33 -7.90
CA LYS A 123 -3.83 21.37 -7.81
C LYS A 123 -4.97 20.97 -6.88
N ARG A 124 -5.28 19.66 -6.79
CA ARG A 124 -6.30 19.17 -5.85
C ARG A 124 -5.81 19.26 -4.41
N THR A 125 -4.54 18.86 -4.13
CA THR A 125 -3.98 18.97 -2.78
C THR A 125 -3.87 20.44 -2.33
N ALA A 126 -3.48 21.36 -3.23
CA ALA A 126 -3.49 22.80 -2.95
C ALA A 126 -4.91 23.32 -2.64
N LYS A 127 -5.94 22.83 -3.37
CA LYS A 127 -7.34 23.19 -3.07
C LYS A 127 -7.81 22.63 -1.73
N MET A 128 -7.37 21.43 -1.35
CA MET A 128 -7.66 20.86 -0.02
C MET A 128 -7.04 21.71 1.09
N LEU A 129 -5.82 22.25 0.90
CA LEU A 129 -5.19 23.18 1.82
C LEU A 129 -5.97 24.49 1.92
N GLU A 130 -6.34 25.10 0.80
CA GLU A 130 -7.15 26.32 0.74
C GLU A 130 -8.47 26.18 1.52
N LEU A 131 -9.12 25.02 1.40
CA LEU A 131 -10.34 24.67 2.11
C LEU A 131 -10.10 24.21 3.56
N ARG A 132 -8.86 24.22 4.04
CA ARG A 132 -8.46 23.78 5.39
C ARG A 132 -8.85 22.34 5.73
N ILE A 133 -8.91 21.49 4.70
CA ILE A 133 -9.14 20.05 4.88
C ILE A 133 -7.87 19.36 5.35
N ILE A 134 -6.72 19.82 4.85
CA ILE A 134 -5.39 19.34 5.22
C ILE A 134 -4.50 20.50 5.63
N GLU A 135 -3.45 20.19 6.39
CA GLU A 135 -2.41 21.13 6.79
C GLU A 135 -1.25 21.14 5.76
N PRO A 136 -0.38 22.20 5.76
CA PRO A 136 0.73 22.32 4.82
C PRO A 136 1.67 21.13 4.80
N ASP A 137 2.00 20.56 5.96
CA ASP A 137 2.87 19.38 6.06
C ASP A 137 2.27 18.17 5.38
N LEU A 138 0.98 17.95 5.51
CA LEU A 138 0.30 16.85 4.84
C LEU A 138 0.22 17.08 3.33
N GLN A 139 0.04 18.33 2.87
CA GLN A 139 0.12 18.63 1.45
C GLN A 139 1.49 18.26 0.88
N ALA A 140 2.57 18.67 1.53
CA ALA A 140 3.93 18.35 1.10
C ALA A 140 4.17 16.83 1.03
N GLN A 141 3.70 16.07 2.04
CA GLN A 141 3.78 14.62 2.06
C GLN A 141 2.98 13.97 0.92
N LEU A 142 1.80 14.47 0.62
CA LEU A 142 0.96 13.98 -0.48
C LEU A 142 1.60 14.26 -1.84
N ASP A 143 2.20 15.43 -2.03
CA ASP A 143 2.88 15.80 -3.26
C ASP A 143 4.15 14.95 -3.48
N ALA A 144 4.92 14.67 -2.41
CA ALA A 144 6.05 13.74 -2.47
C ALA A 144 5.59 12.30 -2.80
N LEU A 145 4.50 11.82 -2.18
CA LEU A 145 3.93 10.51 -2.48
C LEU A 145 3.48 10.40 -3.95
N TRP A 146 2.93 11.48 -4.51
CA TRP A 146 2.57 11.58 -5.91
C TRP A 146 3.79 11.47 -6.84
N ASP A 147 4.88 12.14 -6.50
CA ASP A 147 6.11 12.10 -7.29
C ASP A 147 6.71 10.68 -7.25
N TRP A 148 6.69 9.99 -6.10
CA TRP A 148 7.11 8.58 -6.02
C TRP A 148 6.23 7.65 -6.85
N ARG A 149 4.91 7.83 -6.82
CA ARG A 149 3.95 7.04 -7.61
C ARG A 149 4.18 7.19 -9.11
N ASN A 150 4.55 8.38 -9.59
CA ASN A 150 4.79 8.62 -11.00
C ASN A 150 5.99 7.83 -11.56
N ASN A 151 6.89 7.37 -10.72
CA ASN A 151 7.98 6.47 -11.10
C ASN A 151 7.53 5.02 -11.43
N GLU A 152 6.22 4.74 -11.40
CA GLU A 152 5.64 3.47 -11.90
C GLU A 152 5.86 3.28 -13.41
N HIS A 153 5.97 4.38 -14.16
CA HIS A 153 6.11 4.35 -15.61
C HIS A 153 7.56 4.08 -16.04
N LEU A 154 7.89 2.82 -16.32
CA LEU A 154 9.24 2.35 -16.62
C LEU A 154 9.92 3.12 -17.77
N PHE A 155 9.17 3.45 -18.83
CA PHE A 155 9.70 4.18 -19.99
C PHE A 155 10.04 5.66 -19.71
N MET A 156 9.58 6.20 -18.58
CA MET A 156 9.88 7.59 -18.16
C MET A 156 11.09 7.68 -17.23
N LEU A 157 11.65 6.54 -16.81
CA LEU A 157 12.80 6.51 -15.92
C LEU A 157 14.08 6.76 -16.73
N ALA A 158 14.86 7.74 -16.30
CA ALA A 158 16.16 8.05 -16.90
C ALA A 158 17.27 7.08 -16.46
N ASP A 159 17.00 6.22 -15.46
CA ASP A 159 18.00 5.37 -14.82
C ASP A 159 17.33 4.13 -14.18
N TRP A 160 18.14 3.13 -13.77
CA TRP A 160 17.65 1.93 -13.11
C TRP A 160 16.98 2.24 -11.76
N GLU A 161 16.08 1.36 -11.33
CA GLU A 161 15.24 1.58 -10.14
C GLU A 161 15.86 1.08 -8.83
N TYR A 162 16.87 0.19 -8.92
CA TYR A 162 17.52 -0.39 -7.76
C TYR A 162 18.18 0.66 -6.88
N GLY A 163 18.00 0.55 -5.55
CA GLY A 163 18.55 1.49 -4.57
C GLY A 163 17.71 2.77 -4.36
N LYS A 164 16.56 2.92 -5.05
CA LYS A 164 15.71 4.12 -4.94
C LYS A 164 14.62 4.02 -3.88
N TYR A 165 14.21 2.81 -3.52
CA TYR A 165 13.11 2.59 -2.59
C TYR A 165 13.55 1.76 -1.39
N ASP A 166 13.23 2.23 -0.19
CA ASP A 166 13.44 1.54 1.07
C ASP A 166 12.19 1.58 1.99
N LEU A 167 12.26 0.92 3.13
CA LEU A 167 11.15 0.87 4.09
C LEU A 167 10.73 2.25 4.61
N ARG A 168 11.60 3.28 4.57
CA ARG A 168 11.23 4.64 4.98
C ARG A 168 10.20 5.22 4.04
N HIS A 169 10.36 5.01 2.72
CA HIS A 169 9.38 5.42 1.70
C HIS A 169 8.03 4.74 1.94
N TYR A 170 8.03 3.42 2.16
CA TYR A 170 6.79 2.68 2.45
C TYR A 170 6.10 3.16 3.74
N ASN A 171 6.85 3.32 4.82
CA ASN A 171 6.30 3.80 6.09
C ASN A 171 5.75 5.23 5.96
N ALA A 172 6.45 6.11 5.25
CA ALA A 172 5.98 7.47 4.96
C ALA A 172 4.68 7.44 4.14
N ALA A 173 4.61 6.61 3.09
CA ALA A 173 3.40 6.48 2.26
C ALA A 173 2.19 6.02 3.09
N ILE A 174 2.36 4.99 3.94
CA ILE A 174 1.28 4.49 4.83
C ILE A 174 0.83 5.57 5.82
N LEU A 175 1.76 6.31 6.41
CA LEU A 175 1.45 7.38 7.36
C LEU A 175 0.70 8.54 6.68
N THR A 176 1.17 8.97 5.51
CA THR A 176 0.54 9.99 4.68
C THR A 176 -0.90 9.62 4.31
N LEU A 177 -1.13 8.37 3.85
CA LEU A 177 -2.48 7.91 3.55
C LEU A 177 -3.38 7.88 4.79
N ARG A 178 -2.84 7.50 5.95
CA ARG A 178 -3.58 7.53 7.22
C ARG A 178 -4.02 8.95 7.56
N HIS A 179 -3.12 9.92 7.53
CA HIS A 179 -3.43 11.32 7.82
C HIS A 179 -4.43 11.90 6.82
N LEU A 180 -4.27 11.59 5.51
CA LEU A 180 -5.24 11.99 4.49
C LEU A 180 -6.64 11.45 4.82
N ARG A 181 -6.75 10.16 5.14
CA ARG A 181 -8.02 9.53 5.50
C ARG A 181 -8.67 10.26 6.70
N GLU A 182 -7.89 10.50 7.76
CA GLU A 182 -8.38 11.15 8.98
C GLU A 182 -8.83 12.59 8.74
N SER A 183 -8.11 13.33 7.90
CA SER A 183 -8.46 14.70 7.52
C SER A 183 -9.76 14.75 6.70
N VAL A 184 -9.87 13.89 5.68
CA VAL A 184 -11.08 13.83 4.83
C VAL A 184 -12.28 13.32 5.63
N GLU A 185 -12.09 12.34 6.52
CA GLU A 185 -13.14 11.84 7.40
C GLU A 185 -13.69 12.95 8.33
N LYS A 186 -12.80 13.71 8.99
CA LYS A 186 -13.20 14.85 9.82
C LYS A 186 -13.99 15.88 9.01
N TRP A 187 -13.47 16.24 7.84
CA TRP A 187 -14.15 17.19 6.96
C TRP A 187 -15.52 16.68 6.51
N ALA A 188 -15.65 15.41 6.13
CA ALA A 188 -16.91 14.82 5.69
C ALA A 188 -18.01 14.80 6.76
N ILE A 189 -17.65 14.81 8.05
CA ILE A 189 -18.59 14.90 9.17
C ILE A 189 -19.16 16.32 9.32
N THR A 190 -18.43 17.34 8.84
CA THR A 190 -18.84 18.75 8.96
C THR A 190 -19.65 19.24 7.78
N GLN A 191 -19.85 18.43 6.74
CA GLN A 191 -20.66 18.74 5.54
C GLN A 191 -22.08 18.16 5.66
#